data_b924c1ac00f9f5b79de007fa9a58e02e
#
_entry.id   b924c1ac00f9f5b79de007fa9a58e02e
#
_cell.length_a   1.000
_cell.length_b   1.000
_cell.length_c   1.000
_cell.angle_alpha   90.00
_cell.angle_beta   90.00
_cell.angle_gamma   90.00
#
_symmetry.space_group_name_H-M   'P 1'
#
loop_
_entity.id
_entity.type
_entity.pdbx_description
1 polymer ?
#
loop_
_entity_poly.entity_id
_entity_poly.type
_entity_poly.pdbx_seq_one_letter_code
_entity_poly.pdbx_strand_id
1 'polypeptide(L)'
;MQALDVKCMVLPNARSDFPFFRDNQRIYLDSSSTSLKPASVISAITDFYLHAGSNVGRSNHQYAQLSTQLFESSRNKLACFLGCSADEVVFTANCTDSINLLA
;
A
#
# COMPACT_ATOMS: atom_id res chain seq x y z
N MET A 1 -13.42 -8.53 -22.93
CA MET A 1 -13.52 -8.48 -21.45
C MET A 1 -13.13 -9.88 -20.97
N GLN A 2 -11.83 -10.10 -20.79
CA GLN A 2 -11.31 -11.39 -20.30
C GLN A 2 -11.45 -11.38 -18.78
N ALA A 3 -12.21 -12.33 -18.24
CA ALA A 3 -12.28 -12.58 -16.81
C ALA A 3 -10.87 -12.89 -16.31
N LEU A 4 -10.38 -12.08 -15.38
CA LEU A 4 -9.19 -12.39 -14.60
C LEU A 4 -9.48 -13.69 -13.84
N ASP A 5 -8.84 -14.75 -14.25
CA ASP A 5 -8.85 -16.03 -13.56
C ASP A 5 -8.16 -15.81 -12.20
N VAL A 6 -8.95 -15.43 -11.20
CA VAL A 6 -8.50 -15.30 -9.81
C VAL A 6 -8.30 -16.73 -9.32
N LYS A 7 -7.23 -17.34 -9.78
CA LYS A 7 -6.69 -18.56 -9.20
C LYS A 7 -6.40 -18.21 -7.75
N CYS A 8 -7.18 -18.78 -6.84
CA CYS A 8 -6.97 -18.67 -5.41
C CYS A 8 -5.51 -19.05 -5.11
N MET A 9 -4.63 -18.05 -5.09
CA MET A 9 -3.25 -18.25 -4.70
C MET A 9 -3.28 -18.50 -3.20
N VAL A 10 -3.36 -19.77 -2.84
CA VAL A 10 -2.95 -20.21 -1.51
C VAL A 10 -1.47 -19.85 -1.42
N LEU A 11 -1.19 -18.72 -0.78
CA LEU A 11 0.19 -18.28 -0.52
C LEU A 11 0.80 -19.28 0.48
N PRO A 12 1.68 -20.19 0.02
CA PRO A 12 2.29 -21.12 0.95
C PRO A 12 3.17 -20.31 1.90
N ASN A 13 2.82 -20.33 3.17
CA ASN A 13 3.62 -19.81 4.27
C ASN A 13 3.84 -18.29 4.33
N ALA A 14 2.78 -17.49 4.08
CA ALA A 14 2.83 -16.03 4.21
C ALA A 14 3.30 -15.53 5.60
N ARG A 15 3.30 -16.39 6.64
CA ARG A 15 3.75 -16.06 8.00
C ARG A 15 5.21 -15.59 8.04
N SER A 16 6.09 -16.16 7.21
CA SER A 16 7.51 -15.78 7.12
C SER A 16 7.73 -14.36 6.61
N ASP A 17 6.77 -13.81 5.86
CA ASP A 17 6.86 -12.45 5.30
C ASP A 17 6.66 -11.37 6.35
N PHE A 18 6.14 -11.74 7.51
CA PHE A 18 5.84 -10.82 8.60
C PHE A 18 6.91 -10.88 9.71
N PRO A 19 7.74 -9.84 9.87
CA PRO A 19 8.81 -9.81 10.89
C PRO A 19 8.30 -9.98 12.32
N PHE A 20 7.03 -9.67 12.56
CA PHE A 20 6.38 -9.88 13.86
C PHE A 20 6.46 -11.32 14.34
N PHE A 21 6.46 -12.29 13.43
CA PHE A 21 6.45 -13.72 13.76
C PHE A 21 7.84 -14.38 13.79
N ARG A 22 8.93 -13.60 13.81
CA ARG A 22 10.30 -14.15 13.80
C ARG A 22 10.55 -15.17 14.91
N ASP A 23 9.92 -14.99 16.07
CA ASP A 23 10.11 -15.87 17.22
C ASP A 23 9.16 -17.08 17.22
N ASN A 24 8.39 -17.32 16.18
CA ASN A 24 7.45 -18.44 15.95
C ASN A 24 6.41 -18.75 17.06
N GLN A 25 6.51 -18.14 18.23
CA GLN A 25 5.62 -18.38 19.38
C GLN A 25 4.48 -17.37 19.49
N ARG A 26 4.52 -16.28 18.71
CA ARG A 26 3.53 -15.22 18.78
C ARG A 26 2.27 -15.60 18.01
N ILE A 27 1.13 -15.39 18.63
CA ILE A 27 -0.19 -15.49 18.01
C ILE A 27 -0.76 -14.07 17.91
N TYR A 28 -1.31 -13.72 16.74
CA TYR A 28 -1.93 -12.44 16.50
C TYR A 28 -3.35 -12.64 15.95
N LEU A 29 -4.35 -12.16 16.68
CA LEU A 29 -5.77 -12.34 16.37
C LEU A 29 -6.52 -11.00 16.24
N ASP A 30 -5.81 -9.87 16.18
CA ASP A 30 -6.39 -8.52 16.19
C ASP A 30 -6.22 -7.78 14.84
N SER A 31 -6.29 -8.51 13.73
CA SER A 31 -6.18 -7.91 12.39
C SER A 31 -7.35 -6.99 12.03
N SER A 32 -8.48 -7.11 12.73
CA SER A 32 -9.62 -6.21 12.57
C SER A 32 -9.31 -4.79 13.05
N SER A 33 -8.48 -4.66 14.07
CA SER A 33 -8.02 -3.39 14.63
C SER A 33 -6.80 -2.86 13.86
N THR A 34 -5.79 -3.70 13.67
CA THR A 34 -4.56 -3.34 12.96
C THR A 34 -3.96 -4.54 12.25
N SER A 35 -3.84 -4.48 10.93
CA SER A 35 -3.14 -5.51 10.16
C SER A 35 -1.63 -5.42 10.36
N LEU A 36 -0.98 -6.58 10.55
CA LEU A 36 0.48 -6.65 10.57
C LEU A 36 1.07 -6.22 9.22
N LYS A 37 2.27 -5.66 9.26
CA LYS A 37 2.97 -5.19 8.06
C LYS A 37 4.00 -6.23 7.61
N PRO A 38 3.97 -6.71 6.37
CA PRO A 38 5.01 -7.56 5.82
C PRO A 38 6.34 -6.81 5.67
N ALA A 39 7.44 -7.53 5.62
CA ALA A 39 8.79 -6.96 5.48
C ALA A 39 8.92 -6.05 4.26
N SER A 40 8.28 -6.41 3.15
CA SER A 40 8.26 -5.61 1.91
C SER A 40 7.64 -4.23 2.10
N VAL A 41 6.56 -4.11 2.88
CA VAL A 41 5.93 -2.82 3.20
C VAL A 41 6.82 -1.99 4.11
N ILE A 42 7.43 -2.61 5.13
CA ILE A 42 8.34 -1.91 6.04
C ILE A 42 9.55 -1.36 5.27
N SER A 43 10.15 -2.18 4.41
CA SER A 43 11.26 -1.76 3.55
C SER A 43 10.86 -0.60 2.64
N ALA A 44 9.71 -0.69 1.95
CA ALA A 44 9.26 0.35 1.03
C ALA A 44 9.04 1.70 1.74
N ILE A 45 8.50 1.69 2.98
CA ILE A 45 8.34 2.91 3.79
C ILE A 45 9.71 3.47 4.17
N THR A 46 10.62 2.62 4.61
CA THR A 46 11.98 3.02 4.99
C THR A 46 12.72 3.61 3.80
N ASP A 47 12.70 2.95 2.65
CA ASP A 47 13.34 3.39 1.42
C ASP A 47 12.78 4.72 0.93
N PHE A 48 11.46 4.93 1.04
CA PHE A 48 10.83 6.20 0.71
C PHE A 48 11.39 7.34 1.57
N TYR A 49 11.45 7.18 2.88
CA TYR A 49 11.96 8.22 3.78
C TYR A 49 13.47 8.46 3.64
N LEU A 50 14.25 7.43 3.32
CA LEU A 50 15.69 7.58 3.12
C LEU A 50 16.06 8.25 1.79
N HIS A 51 15.26 8.07 0.73
CA HIS A 51 15.68 8.44 -0.62
C HIS A 51 14.76 9.42 -1.35
N ALA A 52 13.48 9.52 -0.95
CA ALA A 52 12.47 10.26 -1.71
C ALA A 52 11.62 11.23 -0.87
N GLY A 53 11.63 11.15 0.45
CA GLY A 53 10.72 11.82 1.41
C GLY A 53 10.48 13.32 1.20
N SER A 54 9.87 13.72 0.08
CA SER A 54 9.59 15.09 -0.31
C SER A 54 8.11 15.28 -0.68
N ASN A 55 7.70 16.54 -0.93
CA ASN A 55 6.32 16.88 -1.26
C ASN A 55 5.89 16.30 -2.60
N VAL A 56 4.67 15.76 -2.65
CA VAL A 56 4.02 15.30 -3.87
C VAL A 56 3.34 16.47 -4.59
N GLY A 57 3.56 16.61 -5.89
CA GLY A 57 2.76 17.47 -6.79
C GLY A 57 3.03 18.97 -6.78
N ARG A 58 3.87 19.53 -5.91
CA ARG A 58 4.01 20.98 -5.74
C ARG A 58 5.39 21.57 -5.95
N SER A 59 6.39 20.79 -6.28
CA SER A 59 7.77 21.26 -6.43
C SER A 59 8.46 20.65 -7.63
N ASN A 60 9.32 21.42 -8.30
CA ASN A 60 10.02 20.98 -9.51
C ASN A 60 11.42 20.40 -9.26
N HIS A 61 11.85 20.26 -8.00
CA HIS A 61 13.14 19.65 -7.72
C HIS A 61 13.08 18.12 -7.81
N GLN A 62 14.22 17.50 -8.07
CA GLN A 62 14.35 16.08 -8.36
C GLN A 62 13.64 15.14 -7.34
N TYR A 63 13.77 15.42 -6.04
CA TYR A 63 13.14 14.58 -5.00
C TYR A 63 11.60 14.71 -4.99
N ALA A 64 11.05 15.88 -5.27
CA ALA A 64 9.61 16.05 -5.37
C ALA A 64 9.04 15.35 -6.61
N GLN A 65 9.77 15.37 -7.72
CA GLN A 65 9.40 14.60 -8.91
C GLN A 65 9.41 13.09 -8.63
N LEU A 66 10.43 12.58 -7.94
CA LEU A 66 10.51 11.18 -7.54
C LEU A 66 9.34 10.80 -6.62
N SER A 67 9.04 11.60 -5.59
CA SER A 67 7.91 11.37 -4.70
C SER A 67 6.58 11.36 -5.46
N THR A 68 6.40 12.27 -6.42
CA THR A 68 5.20 12.34 -7.27
C THR A 68 5.08 11.09 -8.14
N GLN A 69 6.17 10.65 -8.77
CA GLN A 69 6.18 9.43 -9.59
C GLN A 69 5.82 8.19 -8.77
N LEU A 70 6.37 8.05 -7.56
CA LEU A 70 6.05 6.94 -6.66
C LEU A 70 4.58 6.94 -6.25
N PHE A 71 4.03 8.11 -5.93
CA PHE A 71 2.63 8.28 -5.55
C PHE A 71 1.69 7.91 -6.70
N GLU A 72 1.91 8.45 -7.91
CA GLU A 72 1.08 8.16 -9.08
C GLU A 72 1.23 6.71 -9.55
N SER A 73 2.43 6.14 -9.47
CA SER A 73 2.65 4.72 -9.74
C SER A 73 1.85 3.83 -8.80
N SER A 74 1.77 4.19 -7.51
CA SER A 74 0.98 3.47 -6.51
C SER A 74 -0.52 3.57 -6.79
N ARG A 75 -1.01 4.77 -7.18
CA ARG A 75 -2.39 5.00 -7.60
C ARG A 75 -2.76 4.13 -8.80
N ASN A 76 -1.92 4.11 -9.83
CA ASN A 76 -2.13 3.30 -11.04
C ASN A 76 -2.17 1.79 -10.73
N LYS A 77 -1.28 1.31 -9.86
CA LYS A 77 -1.27 -0.11 -9.43
C LYS A 77 -2.55 -0.47 -8.70
N LEU A 78 -3.01 0.40 -7.80
CA LEU A 78 -4.25 0.17 -7.07
C LEU A 78 -5.47 0.21 -8.00
N ALA A 79 -5.54 1.16 -8.92
CA ALA A 79 -6.59 1.24 -9.92
C ALA A 79 -6.66 -0.03 -10.77
N CYS A 80 -5.51 -0.52 -11.24
CA CYS A 80 -5.42 -1.78 -11.97
C CYS A 80 -5.93 -2.97 -11.15
N PHE A 81 -5.56 -3.06 -9.87
CA PHE A 81 -6.02 -4.10 -8.96
C PHE A 81 -7.53 -4.05 -8.73
N LEU A 82 -8.11 -2.86 -8.61
CA LEU A 82 -9.55 -2.65 -8.39
C LEU A 82 -10.37 -2.75 -9.69
N GLY A 83 -9.74 -2.72 -10.87
CA GLY A 83 -10.41 -2.72 -12.16
C GLY A 83 -11.09 -1.39 -12.51
N CYS A 84 -10.54 -0.28 -12.01
CA CYS A 84 -11.02 1.08 -12.27
C CYS A 84 -9.92 1.97 -12.91
N SER A 85 -10.25 3.22 -13.24
CA SER A 85 -9.27 4.21 -13.70
C SER A 85 -8.54 4.86 -12.51
N ALA A 86 -7.34 5.41 -12.76
CA ALA A 86 -6.57 6.07 -11.71
C ALA A 86 -7.29 7.32 -11.13
N ASP A 87 -8.11 7.98 -11.94
CA ASP A 87 -8.89 9.16 -11.54
C ASP A 87 -10.00 8.84 -10.55
N GLU A 88 -10.40 7.56 -10.46
CA GLU A 88 -11.40 7.07 -9.52
C GLU A 88 -10.79 6.66 -8.17
N VAL A 89 -9.47 6.74 -8.02
CA VAL A 89 -8.76 6.35 -6.79
C VAL A 89 -8.34 7.57 -6.00
N VAL A 90 -8.85 7.69 -4.77
CA VAL A 90 -8.48 8.74 -3.81
C VAL A 90 -7.89 8.09 -2.56
N PHE A 91 -6.68 8.51 -2.18
CA PHE A 91 -6.05 8.09 -0.93
C PHE A 91 -6.55 8.95 0.23
N THR A 92 -6.99 8.31 1.29
CA THR A 92 -7.45 8.93 2.53
C THR A 92 -6.71 8.36 3.73
N ALA A 93 -6.78 9.03 4.87
CA ALA A 93 -6.09 8.59 6.08
C ALA A 93 -6.75 7.35 6.72
N ASN A 94 -8.08 7.23 6.62
CA ASN A 94 -8.87 6.15 7.21
C ASN A 94 -10.31 6.14 6.66
N CYS A 95 -11.09 5.16 7.07
CA CYS A 95 -12.49 5.00 6.65
C CYS A 95 -13.37 6.21 7.04
N THR A 96 -13.18 6.78 8.23
CA THR A 96 -13.90 7.97 8.68
C THR A 96 -13.65 9.16 7.76
N ASP A 97 -12.40 9.37 7.37
CA ASP A 97 -12.01 10.41 6.41
C ASP A 97 -12.65 10.20 5.05
N SER A 98 -12.67 8.95 4.56
CA SER A 98 -13.35 8.59 3.31
C SER A 98 -14.86 8.88 3.35
N ILE A 99 -15.54 8.53 4.44
CA ILE A 99 -16.96 8.78 4.60
C ILE A 99 -17.24 10.28 4.65
N ASN A 100 -16.46 11.05 5.40
CA ASN A 100 -16.61 12.50 5.47
C ASN A 100 -16.33 13.21 4.15
N LEU A 101 -15.50 12.63 3.30
CA LEU A 101 -15.25 13.17 1.95
C LEU A 101 -16.44 12.99 1.02
N LEU A 102 -17.28 11.95 1.25
CA LEU A 102 -18.45 11.64 0.44
C LEU A 102 -19.75 12.31 0.94
N ALA A 103 -19.78 12.77 2.18
CA ALA A 103 -20.93 13.41 2.81
C ALA A 103 -21.03 14.89 2.47
#